data_4cb97a83371b8f9dcfbd3e22887fb737
#
_entry.id   4cb97a83371b8f9dcfbd3e22887fb737
#
_cell.length_a   1.000
_cell.length_b   1.000
_cell.length_c   1.000
_cell.angle_alpha   90.00
_cell.angle_beta   90.00
_cell.angle_gamma   90.00
#
_symmetry.space_group_name_H-M   'P 1'
#
loop_
_entity.id
_entity.type
_entity.pdbx_description
1 polymer ?
#
loop_
_entity_poly.entity_id
_entity_poly.type
_entity_poly.pdbx_seq_one_letter_code
_entity_poly.pdbx_strand_id
1 'polypeptide(L)'
;MNKILLFVAICFGTIQSIAQPKIYSTSNAHSHNDYEQKTPFYSAYDAGFGSIEADIYLIDGQLLVAHERSHVSKEKTLEALYLKPLAEKIKQNKGNVYPNKKQTLNILIDCKTDGVAALDVLTLLLKSYKDLITCKNLRFVISGNRPKEADYHLYPDYIQFDGRLGIDYTPEMLSKIAIVSDYYGTYSRWNGKDSLPEADKIRLTTMINKVHQLKKPIRFWASPDTPNAWEVFKQLGVDYINTDKIEELKGFLQKNK
;
A
#
# COMPACT_ATOMS: atom_id res chain seq x y z
N MET A 1 -37.12 -2.91 -55.77
CA MET A 1 -36.82 -2.03 -54.63
C MET A 1 -36.27 -2.92 -53.49
N ASN A 2 -34.94 -3.05 -53.42
CA ASN A 2 -34.28 -3.87 -52.37
C ASN A 2 -34.05 -3.04 -51.15
N LYS A 3 -34.67 -3.41 -50.03
CA LYS A 3 -34.40 -2.81 -48.72
C LYS A 3 -33.18 -3.47 -48.11
N ILE A 4 -32.07 -2.74 -48.01
CA ILE A 4 -30.89 -3.16 -47.24
C ILE A 4 -31.15 -2.89 -45.76
N LEU A 5 -31.28 -3.93 -44.95
CA LEU A 5 -31.30 -3.84 -43.50
C LEU A 5 -29.84 -3.71 -43.03
N LEU A 6 -29.50 -2.55 -42.48
CA LEU A 6 -28.22 -2.31 -41.83
C LEU A 6 -28.28 -2.87 -40.40
N PHE A 7 -27.59 -3.98 -40.14
CA PHE A 7 -27.40 -4.49 -38.79
C PHE A 7 -26.24 -3.71 -38.11
N VAL A 8 -26.59 -2.84 -37.18
CA VAL A 8 -25.58 -2.21 -36.29
C VAL A 8 -25.29 -3.18 -35.16
N ALA A 9 -24.15 -3.87 -35.25
CA ALA A 9 -23.65 -4.70 -34.15
C ALA A 9 -23.09 -3.77 -33.05
N ILE A 10 -23.83 -3.59 -31.98
CA ILE A 10 -23.35 -2.90 -30.76
C ILE A 10 -22.45 -3.90 -30.05
N CYS A 11 -21.12 -3.76 -30.22
CA CYS A 11 -20.14 -4.45 -29.40
C CYS A 11 -20.20 -3.91 -27.98
N PHE A 12 -20.92 -4.58 -27.10
CA PHE A 12 -20.76 -4.41 -25.66
C PHE A 12 -19.37 -4.93 -25.28
N GLY A 13 -18.39 -4.06 -25.26
CA GLY A 13 -17.11 -4.32 -24.63
C GLY A 13 -17.37 -4.61 -23.15
N THR A 14 -17.18 -5.85 -22.72
CA THR A 14 -17.16 -6.20 -21.30
C THR A 14 -15.98 -5.46 -20.68
N ILE A 15 -16.27 -4.37 -19.96
CA ILE A 15 -15.32 -3.73 -19.06
C ILE A 15 -15.04 -4.77 -17.99
N GLN A 16 -13.93 -5.50 -18.12
CA GLN A 16 -13.40 -6.31 -17.03
C GLN A 16 -12.90 -5.34 -15.96
N SER A 17 -13.80 -4.96 -15.06
CA SER A 17 -13.45 -4.36 -13.78
C SER A 17 -12.47 -5.30 -13.08
N ILE A 18 -11.34 -4.80 -12.60
CA ILE A 18 -10.56 -5.53 -11.62
C ILE A 18 -11.49 -5.70 -10.43
N ALA A 19 -11.79 -6.96 -10.14
CA ALA A 19 -12.72 -7.30 -9.10
C ALA A 19 -12.15 -6.84 -7.76
N GLN A 20 -12.97 -6.13 -6.98
CA GLN A 20 -12.82 -6.01 -5.52
C GLN A 20 -12.34 -7.35 -4.94
N PRO A 21 -11.54 -7.35 -3.87
CA PRO A 21 -11.23 -8.58 -3.17
C PRO A 21 -12.54 -9.31 -2.87
N LYS A 22 -12.77 -10.47 -3.49
CA LYS A 22 -13.99 -11.26 -3.24
C LYS A 22 -14.06 -11.73 -1.79
N ILE A 23 -12.89 -11.88 -1.15
CA ILE A 23 -12.74 -12.31 0.23
C ILE A 23 -11.64 -11.43 0.83
N TYR A 24 -12.00 -10.66 1.88
CA TYR A 24 -11.03 -9.90 2.66
C TYR A 24 -10.35 -10.81 3.69
N SER A 25 -9.06 -10.57 3.87
CA SER A 25 -8.24 -11.23 4.88
C SER A 25 -7.23 -10.24 5.45
N THR A 26 -6.39 -10.66 6.38
CA THR A 26 -5.32 -9.80 6.92
C THR A 26 -4.34 -9.31 5.85
N SER A 27 -4.25 -9.97 4.68
CA SER A 27 -3.48 -9.44 3.54
C SER A 27 -4.07 -8.16 2.91
N ASN A 28 -5.28 -7.78 3.28
CA ASN A 28 -5.91 -6.50 2.91
C ASN A 28 -5.74 -5.42 4.00
N ALA A 29 -4.91 -5.66 5.01
CA ALA A 29 -4.63 -4.70 6.07
C ALA A 29 -3.30 -3.99 5.82
N HIS A 30 -3.26 -2.71 6.20
CA HIS A 30 -2.08 -1.86 6.19
C HIS A 30 -1.81 -1.38 7.62
N SER A 31 -0.63 -1.72 8.17
CA SER A 31 -0.16 -1.20 9.46
C SER A 31 0.41 0.20 9.25
N HIS A 32 -0.34 1.21 9.64
CA HIS A 32 0.08 2.61 9.63
C HIS A 32 0.94 2.89 10.87
N ASN A 33 1.95 3.75 10.76
CA ASN A 33 2.89 4.06 11.85
C ASN A 33 3.39 2.79 12.59
N ASP A 34 3.69 1.73 11.85
CA ASP A 34 4.03 0.42 12.43
C ASP A 34 5.18 0.48 13.46
N TYR A 35 6.10 1.42 13.28
CA TYR A 35 7.24 1.65 14.18
C TYR A 35 6.81 2.17 15.58
N GLU A 36 5.58 2.59 15.77
CA GLU A 36 5.00 2.96 17.07
C GLU A 36 4.37 1.78 17.81
N GLN A 37 4.23 0.63 17.14
CA GLN A 37 3.76 -0.59 17.78
C GLN A 37 4.75 -1.10 18.83
N LYS A 38 4.23 -1.88 19.79
CA LYS A 38 5.05 -2.48 20.87
C LYS A 38 6.22 -3.30 20.30
N THR A 39 5.99 -4.00 19.20
CA THR A 39 7.00 -4.78 18.47
C THR A 39 6.93 -4.43 16.98
N PRO A 40 7.60 -3.33 16.56
CA PRO A 40 7.64 -2.90 15.17
C PRO A 40 7.97 -4.05 14.21
N PHE A 41 7.39 -4.04 13.01
CA PHE A 41 7.46 -5.10 12.03
C PHE A 41 6.74 -6.39 12.47
N TYR A 42 7.09 -6.96 13.62
CA TYR A 42 6.60 -8.28 14.03
C TYR A 42 5.10 -8.31 14.29
N SER A 43 4.53 -7.25 14.89
CA SER A 43 3.09 -7.19 15.18
C SER A 43 2.25 -7.35 13.90
N ALA A 44 2.57 -6.59 12.87
CA ALA A 44 1.86 -6.63 11.59
C ALA A 44 2.23 -7.87 10.75
N TYR A 45 3.52 -8.24 10.73
CA TYR A 45 3.99 -9.41 10.00
C TYR A 45 3.36 -10.71 10.54
N ASP A 46 3.38 -10.94 11.85
CA ASP A 46 2.82 -12.15 12.46
C ASP A 46 1.27 -12.16 12.39
N ALA A 47 0.63 -11.00 12.25
CA ALA A 47 -0.79 -10.87 11.91
C ALA A 47 -1.08 -11.22 10.44
N GLY A 48 -0.07 -11.31 9.59
CA GLY A 48 -0.20 -11.61 8.16
C GLY A 48 -0.70 -10.42 7.32
N PHE A 49 -0.32 -9.20 7.69
CA PHE A 49 -0.71 -7.98 6.96
C PHE A 49 -0.04 -7.92 5.58
N GLY A 50 -0.75 -7.35 4.60
CA GLY A 50 -0.24 -7.19 3.23
C GLY A 50 0.57 -5.91 3.01
N SER A 51 0.56 -4.99 3.98
CA SER A 51 1.32 -3.75 3.91
C SER A 51 1.71 -3.26 5.30
N ILE A 52 2.97 -2.79 5.44
CA ILE A 52 3.55 -2.28 6.70
C ILE A 52 4.28 -0.98 6.38
N GLU A 53 4.02 0.07 7.16
CA GLU A 53 4.57 1.41 6.93
C GLU A 53 5.73 1.74 7.87
N ALA A 54 6.76 2.37 7.31
CA ALA A 54 7.90 2.92 8.04
C ALA A 54 8.19 4.34 7.53
N ASP A 55 8.05 5.34 8.39
CA ASP A 55 8.45 6.72 8.13
C ASP A 55 9.96 6.86 8.30
N ILE A 56 10.65 7.44 7.33
CA ILE A 56 12.10 7.57 7.36
C ILE A 56 12.59 9.01 7.23
N TYR A 57 13.63 9.30 7.97
CA TYR A 57 14.46 10.49 7.84
C TYR A 57 15.87 10.08 7.41
N LEU A 58 16.36 10.66 6.32
CA LEU A 58 17.78 10.56 5.99
C LEU A 58 18.55 11.60 6.82
N ILE A 59 19.40 11.12 7.73
CA ILE A 59 20.24 11.95 8.60
C ILE A 59 21.63 11.30 8.68
N ASP A 60 22.68 12.05 8.42
CA ASP A 60 24.08 11.60 8.46
C ASP A 60 24.31 10.27 7.69
N GLY A 61 23.65 10.11 6.54
CA GLY A 61 23.75 8.91 5.70
C GLY A 61 23.01 7.67 6.23
N GLN A 62 22.20 7.82 7.28
CA GLN A 62 21.39 6.74 7.86
C GLN A 62 19.89 6.98 7.63
N LEU A 63 19.14 5.91 7.40
CA LEU A 63 17.68 5.93 7.30
C LEU A 63 17.09 5.66 8.69
N LEU A 64 16.75 6.71 9.40
CA LEU A 64 16.25 6.67 10.77
C LEU A 64 14.72 6.71 10.79
N VAL A 65 14.10 5.88 11.62
CA VAL A 65 12.64 5.70 11.65
C VAL A 65 12.01 6.50 12.78
N ALA A 66 11.09 7.39 12.43
CA ALA A 66 10.28 8.18 13.38
C ALA A 66 9.10 8.84 12.66
N HIS A 67 8.01 9.14 13.39
CA HIS A 67 6.92 9.97 12.88
C HIS A 67 7.32 11.44 12.79
N GLU A 68 7.88 11.96 13.87
CA GLU A 68 8.34 13.36 13.97
C GLU A 68 9.86 13.42 14.02
N ARG A 69 10.44 14.50 13.42
CA ARG A 69 11.88 14.72 13.44
C ARG A 69 12.48 14.78 14.85
N SER A 70 11.72 15.27 15.82
CA SER A 70 12.10 15.34 17.23
C SER A 70 12.23 13.98 17.92
N HIS A 71 11.61 12.94 17.38
CA HIS A 71 11.63 11.57 17.91
C HIS A 71 12.65 10.66 17.24
N VAL A 72 13.46 11.21 16.32
CA VAL A 72 14.50 10.45 15.65
C VAL A 72 15.56 9.99 16.64
N SER A 73 15.92 8.70 16.55
CA SER A 73 16.97 8.07 17.35
C SER A 73 17.89 7.23 16.47
N LYS A 74 19.21 7.25 16.76
CA LYS A 74 20.21 6.48 15.99
C LYS A 74 20.05 4.97 16.15
N GLU A 75 19.38 4.51 17.18
CA GLU A 75 19.08 3.10 17.43
C GLU A 75 17.92 2.58 16.58
N LYS A 76 17.05 3.49 16.11
CA LYS A 76 15.86 3.15 15.31
C LYS A 76 16.13 3.34 13.82
N THR A 77 16.94 2.48 13.22
CA THR A 77 17.19 2.50 11.78
C THR A 77 16.19 1.62 11.02
N LEU A 78 15.91 1.96 9.76
CA LEU A 78 15.11 1.11 8.87
C LEU A 78 15.71 -0.30 8.77
N GLU A 79 17.03 -0.38 8.74
CA GLU A 79 17.74 -1.66 8.70
C GLU A 79 17.44 -2.53 9.92
N ALA A 80 17.58 -1.94 11.13
CA ALA A 80 17.41 -2.71 12.38
C ALA A 80 15.95 -3.11 12.61
N LEU A 81 15.01 -2.21 12.33
CA LEU A 81 13.59 -2.44 12.64
C LEU A 81 12.88 -3.27 11.58
N TYR A 82 13.30 -3.21 10.30
CA TYR A 82 12.55 -3.81 9.20
C TYR A 82 13.38 -4.74 8.32
N LEU A 83 14.56 -4.30 7.80
CA LEU A 83 15.25 -5.10 6.80
C LEU A 83 15.86 -6.38 7.36
N LYS A 84 16.52 -6.31 8.52
CA LYS A 84 17.09 -7.50 9.19
C LYS A 84 16.02 -8.51 9.59
N PRO A 85 14.94 -8.13 10.32
CA PRO A 85 13.84 -9.05 10.64
C PRO A 85 13.21 -9.67 9.39
N LEU A 86 12.99 -8.88 8.36
CA LEU A 86 12.40 -9.34 7.10
C LEU A 86 13.29 -10.37 6.38
N ALA A 87 14.62 -10.13 6.34
CA ALA A 87 15.56 -11.07 5.75
C ALA A 87 15.56 -12.40 6.50
N GLU A 88 15.49 -12.39 7.84
CA GLU A 88 15.37 -13.60 8.65
C GLU A 88 14.09 -14.37 8.34
N LYS A 89 12.94 -13.67 8.24
CA LYS A 89 11.66 -14.29 7.89
C LYS A 89 11.68 -14.91 6.49
N ILE A 90 12.25 -14.23 5.50
CA ILE A 90 12.39 -14.77 4.13
C ILE A 90 13.27 -16.01 4.12
N LYS A 91 14.38 -16.01 4.85
CA LYS A 91 15.25 -17.20 5.00
C LYS A 91 14.47 -18.37 5.65
N GLN A 92 13.73 -18.12 6.73
CA GLN A 92 12.88 -19.12 7.39
C GLN A 92 11.81 -19.69 6.44
N ASN A 93 11.24 -18.85 5.58
CA ASN A 93 10.20 -19.20 4.62
C ASN A 93 10.75 -19.65 3.25
N LYS A 94 12.04 -20.05 3.18
CA LYS A 94 12.67 -20.60 1.97
C LYS A 94 12.54 -19.68 0.75
N GLY A 95 12.83 -18.38 0.94
CA GLY A 95 12.83 -17.36 -0.12
C GLY A 95 11.49 -16.68 -0.37
N ASN A 96 10.48 -16.89 0.48
CA ASN A 96 9.18 -16.21 0.39
C ASN A 96 8.98 -15.30 1.59
N VAL A 97 8.26 -14.18 1.40
CA VAL A 97 7.98 -13.25 2.50
C VAL A 97 7.09 -13.88 3.57
N TYR A 98 6.14 -14.73 3.18
CA TYR A 98 5.27 -15.49 4.07
C TYR A 98 5.35 -17.00 3.77
N PRO A 99 4.94 -17.90 4.69
CA PRO A 99 4.82 -19.33 4.42
C PRO A 99 3.88 -19.61 3.23
N ASN A 100 2.80 -18.83 3.11
CA ASN A 100 1.93 -18.85 1.93
C ASN A 100 2.60 -18.10 0.78
N LYS A 101 3.11 -18.82 -0.21
CA LYS A 101 3.83 -18.27 -1.38
C LYS A 101 3.00 -17.32 -2.25
N LYS A 102 1.67 -17.32 -2.13
CA LYS A 102 0.78 -16.41 -2.85
C LYS A 102 0.57 -15.07 -2.13
N GLN A 103 0.90 -15.01 -0.86
CA GLN A 103 0.76 -13.81 -0.06
C GLN A 103 1.91 -12.86 -0.35
N THR A 104 1.59 -11.59 -0.58
CA THR A 104 2.56 -10.51 -0.83
C THR A 104 2.67 -9.60 0.38
N LEU A 105 3.80 -8.90 0.48
CA LEU A 105 4.01 -7.83 1.45
C LEU A 105 4.55 -6.58 0.75
N ASN A 106 3.94 -5.45 1.05
CA ASN A 106 4.48 -4.14 0.74
C ASN A 106 5.13 -3.57 2.01
N ILE A 107 6.41 -3.24 1.97
CA ILE A 107 7.03 -2.34 2.94
C ILE A 107 6.88 -0.94 2.37
N LEU A 108 5.94 -0.17 2.90
CA LEU A 108 5.71 1.20 2.50
C LEU A 108 6.66 2.10 3.28
N ILE A 109 7.56 2.77 2.55
CA ILE A 109 8.60 3.62 3.10
C ILE A 109 8.22 5.06 2.81
N ASP A 110 7.80 5.78 3.84
CA ASP A 110 7.40 7.19 3.73
C ASP A 110 8.60 8.12 3.97
N CYS A 111 9.10 8.74 2.91
CA CYS A 111 10.26 9.61 2.96
C CYS A 111 9.88 10.98 3.53
N LYS A 112 10.30 11.28 4.77
CA LYS A 112 10.08 12.59 5.41
C LYS A 112 11.12 13.65 5.02
N THR A 113 12.25 13.22 4.45
CA THR A 113 13.31 14.09 3.91
C THR A 113 13.36 13.97 2.38
N ASP A 114 14.41 14.53 1.73
CA ASP A 114 14.58 14.39 0.28
C ASP A 114 14.55 12.93 -0.17
N GLY A 115 13.58 12.59 -1.03
CA GLY A 115 13.32 11.22 -1.43
C GLY A 115 14.36 10.65 -2.39
N VAL A 116 14.99 11.47 -3.24
CA VAL A 116 16.04 11.02 -4.15
C VAL A 116 17.25 10.60 -3.35
N ALA A 117 17.73 11.46 -2.45
CA ALA A 117 18.86 11.15 -1.57
C ALA A 117 18.57 9.95 -0.65
N ALA A 118 17.34 9.85 -0.12
CA ALA A 118 16.95 8.70 0.71
C ALA A 118 16.94 7.38 -0.10
N LEU A 119 16.49 7.41 -1.35
CA LEU A 119 16.48 6.25 -2.23
C LEU A 119 17.89 5.82 -2.67
N ASP A 120 18.83 6.75 -2.83
CA ASP A 120 20.23 6.41 -3.09
C ASP A 120 20.81 5.57 -1.94
N VAL A 121 20.59 6.00 -0.69
CA VAL A 121 21.01 5.26 0.50
C VAL A 121 20.26 3.93 0.63
N LEU A 122 18.93 3.92 0.41
CA LEU A 122 18.11 2.72 0.49
C LEU A 122 18.54 1.66 -0.54
N THR A 123 18.74 2.06 -1.79
CA THR A 123 19.13 1.13 -2.86
C THR A 123 20.54 0.57 -2.63
N LEU A 124 21.47 1.38 -2.11
CA LEU A 124 22.80 0.91 -1.72
C LEU A 124 22.70 -0.10 -0.57
N LEU A 125 21.90 0.19 0.46
CA LEU A 125 21.69 -0.70 1.60
C LEU A 125 21.06 -2.02 1.16
N LEU A 126 20.03 -1.99 0.32
CA LEU A 126 19.34 -3.18 -0.18
C LEU A 126 20.24 -4.11 -1.01
N LYS A 127 21.30 -3.60 -1.66
CA LYS A 127 22.27 -4.45 -2.36
C LYS A 127 22.95 -5.47 -1.44
N SER A 128 23.04 -5.17 -0.13
CA SER A 128 23.58 -6.08 0.87
C SER A 128 22.60 -7.20 1.25
N TYR A 129 21.33 -7.09 0.87
CA TYR A 129 20.23 -8.00 1.20
C TYR A 129 19.70 -8.72 -0.03
N LYS A 130 20.50 -9.64 -0.62
CA LYS A 130 20.12 -10.35 -1.85
C LYS A 130 18.78 -11.06 -1.72
N ASP A 131 18.48 -11.65 -0.58
CA ASP A 131 17.21 -12.36 -0.35
C ASP A 131 16.01 -11.43 -0.40
N LEU A 132 16.14 -10.15 0.02
CA LEU A 132 15.09 -9.17 -0.06
C LEU A 132 14.82 -8.75 -1.51
N ILE A 133 15.86 -8.40 -2.27
CA ILE A 133 15.71 -7.88 -3.63
C ILE A 133 15.33 -8.96 -4.66
N THR A 134 15.51 -10.24 -4.35
CA THR A 134 15.10 -11.37 -5.21
C THR A 134 13.77 -12.01 -4.79
N CYS A 135 13.20 -11.62 -3.64
CA CYS A 135 11.93 -12.12 -3.16
C CYS A 135 10.76 -11.59 -4.00
N LYS A 136 10.15 -12.45 -4.84
CA LYS A 136 9.14 -12.06 -5.83
C LYS A 136 7.84 -11.52 -5.24
N ASN A 137 7.54 -11.86 -3.99
CA ASN A 137 6.31 -11.45 -3.29
C ASN A 137 6.55 -10.38 -2.23
N LEU A 138 7.70 -9.69 -2.30
CA LEU A 138 8.05 -8.51 -1.52
C LEU A 138 8.17 -7.29 -2.44
N ARG A 139 7.68 -6.13 -1.99
CA ARG A 139 7.86 -4.83 -2.66
C ARG A 139 8.28 -3.78 -1.65
N PHE A 140 9.24 -2.94 -2.02
CA PHE A 140 9.54 -1.70 -1.32
C PHE A 140 8.79 -0.58 -2.03
N VAL A 141 7.79 -0.01 -1.35
CA VAL A 141 6.88 0.99 -1.93
C VAL A 141 7.20 2.36 -1.33
N ILE A 142 7.64 3.28 -2.16
CA ILE A 142 8.09 4.59 -1.73
C ILE A 142 6.92 5.58 -1.73
N SER A 143 6.74 6.28 -0.60
CA SER A 143 5.74 7.32 -0.37
C SER A 143 6.40 8.62 0.13
N GLY A 144 5.61 9.60 0.49
CA GLY A 144 6.09 10.90 1.00
C GLY A 144 6.80 11.75 -0.05
N ASN A 145 7.99 12.25 0.28
CA ASN A 145 8.83 13.06 -0.60
C ASN A 145 9.58 12.18 -1.63
N ARG A 146 8.85 11.59 -2.55
CA ARG A 146 9.41 10.69 -3.58
C ARG A 146 9.89 11.48 -4.82
N PRO A 147 10.72 10.86 -5.69
CA PRO A 147 11.10 11.43 -6.97
C PRO A 147 9.88 11.78 -7.83
N LYS A 148 10.11 12.54 -8.91
CA LYS A 148 9.07 12.81 -9.92
C LYS A 148 8.68 11.51 -10.62
N GLU A 149 7.41 11.40 -11.01
CA GLU A 149 6.85 10.20 -11.64
C GLU A 149 7.60 9.80 -12.92
N ALA A 150 8.09 10.79 -13.68
CA ALA A 150 8.88 10.56 -14.90
C ALA A 150 10.21 9.82 -14.63
N ASP A 151 10.73 9.90 -13.41
CA ASP A 151 12.02 9.33 -13.03
C ASP A 151 11.90 7.93 -12.40
N TYR A 152 10.68 7.42 -12.21
CA TYR A 152 10.46 6.12 -11.55
C TYR A 152 11.13 4.95 -12.28
N HIS A 153 11.27 5.04 -13.60
CA HIS A 153 11.95 4.03 -14.43
C HIS A 153 13.44 3.90 -14.14
N LEU A 154 14.07 4.90 -13.50
CA LEU A 154 15.50 4.88 -13.13
C LEU A 154 15.79 3.95 -11.94
N TYR A 155 14.77 3.56 -11.19
CA TYR A 155 14.92 2.72 -10.01
C TYR A 155 14.77 1.24 -10.33
N PRO A 156 15.45 0.32 -9.57
CA PRO A 156 15.33 -1.13 -9.76
C PRO A 156 13.89 -1.64 -9.63
N ASP A 157 13.58 -2.81 -10.17
CA ASP A 157 12.22 -3.36 -10.19
C ASP A 157 11.65 -3.70 -8.79
N TYR A 158 12.51 -3.96 -7.82
CA TYR A 158 12.11 -4.17 -6.44
C TYR A 158 11.72 -2.87 -5.71
N ILE A 159 12.01 -1.69 -6.28
CA ILE A 159 11.52 -0.38 -5.84
C ILE A 159 10.28 -0.03 -6.68
N GLN A 160 9.17 0.20 -6.00
CA GLN A 160 7.92 0.67 -6.57
C GLN A 160 7.46 1.90 -5.80
N PHE A 161 6.39 2.53 -6.27
CA PHE A 161 5.95 3.81 -5.72
C PHE A 161 4.47 3.76 -5.33
N ASP A 162 4.14 4.54 -4.32
CA ASP A 162 2.77 4.89 -3.97
C ASP A 162 2.28 5.97 -4.93
N GLY A 163 1.32 5.65 -5.78
CA GLY A 163 0.75 6.55 -6.77
C GLY A 163 -0.17 7.61 -6.16
N ARG A 164 -0.50 8.61 -6.96
CA ARG A 164 -1.48 9.66 -6.63
C ARG A 164 -2.55 9.72 -7.70
N LEU A 165 -3.73 10.16 -7.31
CA LEU A 165 -4.77 10.49 -8.28
C LEU A 165 -4.51 11.84 -8.95
N GLY A 166 -5.05 12.01 -10.16
CA GLY A 166 -4.85 13.24 -10.93
C GLY A 166 -3.54 13.32 -11.72
N ILE A 167 -2.75 12.24 -11.72
CA ILE A 167 -1.57 12.12 -12.56
C ILE A 167 -1.93 11.33 -13.82
N ASP A 168 -1.54 11.84 -14.98
CA ASP A 168 -1.64 11.13 -16.25
C ASP A 168 -0.44 10.19 -16.39
N TYR A 169 -0.59 8.98 -15.87
CA TYR A 169 0.45 7.96 -15.92
C TYR A 169 0.60 7.39 -17.33
N THR A 170 1.83 7.41 -17.85
CA THR A 170 2.18 6.56 -18.99
C THR A 170 2.18 5.09 -18.56
N PRO A 171 2.08 4.12 -19.51
CA PRO A 171 2.20 2.71 -19.17
C PRO A 171 3.49 2.35 -18.41
N GLU A 172 4.60 3.01 -18.74
CA GLU A 172 5.89 2.84 -18.08
C GLU A 172 5.85 3.32 -16.63
N MET A 173 5.39 4.56 -16.37
CA MET A 173 5.19 5.09 -15.02
C MET A 173 4.26 4.17 -14.21
N LEU A 174 3.14 3.76 -14.83
CA LEU A 174 2.15 2.92 -14.18
C LEU A 174 2.72 1.55 -13.78
N SER A 175 3.68 1.01 -14.56
CA SER A 175 4.35 -0.26 -14.21
C SER A 175 5.10 -0.19 -12.88
N LYS A 176 5.55 0.99 -12.48
CA LYS A 176 6.26 1.26 -11.22
C LYS A 176 5.34 1.61 -10.04
N ILE A 177 4.04 1.76 -10.25
CA ILE A 177 3.07 2.01 -9.17
C ILE A 177 2.65 0.68 -8.55
N ALA A 178 2.82 0.53 -7.23
CA ALA A 178 2.38 -0.65 -6.47
C ALA A 178 0.96 -0.50 -5.92
N ILE A 179 0.65 0.68 -5.42
CA ILE A 179 -0.58 1.06 -4.75
C ILE A 179 -0.87 2.53 -5.07
N VAL A 180 -2.12 2.95 -4.96
CA VAL A 180 -2.48 4.38 -4.96
C VAL A 180 -3.05 4.72 -3.59
N SER A 181 -2.45 5.69 -2.90
CA SER A 181 -2.96 6.19 -1.63
C SER A 181 -3.47 7.62 -1.76
N ASP A 182 -4.54 7.94 -1.01
CA ASP A 182 -5.05 9.30 -0.98
C ASP A 182 -5.58 9.68 0.41
N TYR A 183 -5.69 10.98 0.65
CA TYR A 183 -6.22 11.53 1.90
C TYR A 183 -7.72 11.32 2.00
N TYR A 184 -8.17 10.53 2.97
CA TYR A 184 -9.59 10.27 3.19
C TYR A 184 -10.42 11.54 3.33
N GLY A 185 -9.89 12.54 4.05
CA GLY A 185 -10.57 13.81 4.32
C GLY A 185 -10.89 14.66 3.09
N THR A 186 -10.33 14.34 1.92
CA THR A 186 -10.71 14.92 0.63
C THR A 186 -12.12 14.52 0.22
N TYR A 187 -12.57 13.33 0.62
CA TYR A 187 -13.82 12.72 0.15
C TYR A 187 -14.90 12.69 1.19
N SER A 188 -14.54 12.63 2.48
CA SER A 188 -15.49 12.48 3.57
C SER A 188 -14.96 13.06 4.88
N ARG A 189 -15.88 13.58 5.70
CA ARG A 189 -15.64 13.96 7.11
C ARG A 189 -16.29 12.97 8.07
N TRP A 190 -16.87 11.88 7.56
CA TRP A 190 -17.44 10.83 8.40
C TRP A 190 -16.38 10.20 9.29
N ASN A 191 -16.69 10.03 10.55
CA ASN A 191 -15.75 9.60 11.59
C ASN A 191 -15.85 8.10 11.95
N GLY A 192 -16.54 7.31 11.13
CA GLY A 192 -16.71 5.87 11.38
C GLY A 192 -17.87 5.53 12.32
N LYS A 193 -18.64 6.52 12.79
CA LYS A 193 -19.88 6.31 13.57
C LYS A 193 -21.10 6.38 12.64
N ASP A 194 -22.17 5.71 13.06
CA ASP A 194 -23.42 5.65 12.32
C ASP A 194 -23.25 5.20 10.85
N SER A 195 -24.17 5.58 9.96
CA SER A 195 -24.08 5.28 8.53
C SER A 195 -23.25 6.32 7.79
N LEU A 196 -22.45 5.85 6.80
CA LEU A 196 -21.73 6.74 5.88
C LEU A 196 -22.77 7.57 5.07
N PRO A 197 -22.65 8.93 5.02
CA PRO A 197 -23.53 9.75 4.20
C PRO A 197 -23.48 9.36 2.72
N GLU A 198 -24.62 9.30 2.05
CA GLU A 198 -24.71 8.83 0.67
C GLU A 198 -23.85 9.66 -0.31
N ALA A 199 -23.79 10.98 -0.11
CA ALA A 199 -22.91 11.84 -0.92
C ALA A 199 -21.43 11.50 -0.76
N ASP A 200 -20.98 11.10 0.45
CA ASP A 200 -19.59 10.69 0.72
C ASP A 200 -19.32 9.33 0.09
N LYS A 201 -20.27 8.41 0.21
CA LYS A 201 -20.23 7.10 -0.41
C LYS A 201 -20.03 7.21 -1.94
N ILE A 202 -20.79 8.09 -2.59
CA ILE A 202 -20.65 8.34 -4.05
C ILE A 202 -19.24 8.83 -4.37
N ARG A 203 -18.71 9.80 -3.60
CA ARG A 203 -17.35 10.34 -3.82
C ARG A 203 -16.29 9.27 -3.66
N LEU A 204 -16.33 8.49 -2.56
CA LEU A 204 -15.39 7.40 -2.29
C LEU A 204 -15.45 6.33 -3.36
N THR A 205 -16.65 5.86 -3.72
CA THR A 205 -16.85 4.84 -4.77
C THR A 205 -16.32 5.32 -6.12
N THR A 206 -16.56 6.58 -6.47
CA THR A 206 -16.04 7.16 -7.71
C THR A 206 -14.51 7.11 -7.74
N MET A 207 -13.87 7.41 -6.62
CA MET A 207 -12.43 7.42 -6.52
C MET A 207 -11.83 6.02 -6.54
N ILE A 208 -12.42 5.08 -5.80
CA ILE A 208 -12.03 3.66 -5.81
C ILE A 208 -12.08 3.12 -7.25
N ASN A 209 -13.19 3.37 -7.96
CA ASN A 209 -13.35 2.92 -9.34
C ASN A 209 -12.31 3.52 -10.29
N LYS A 210 -11.95 4.80 -10.13
CA LYS A 210 -10.87 5.41 -10.94
C LYS A 210 -9.54 4.70 -10.73
N VAL A 211 -9.18 4.37 -9.48
CA VAL A 211 -7.93 3.63 -9.20
C VAL A 211 -8.00 2.21 -9.76
N HIS A 212 -9.13 1.52 -9.62
CA HIS A 212 -9.33 0.18 -10.16
C HIS A 212 -9.27 0.15 -11.71
N GLN A 213 -9.68 1.24 -12.39
CA GLN A 213 -9.50 1.38 -13.84
C GLN A 213 -8.02 1.43 -14.24
N LEU A 214 -7.15 1.98 -13.38
CA LEU A 214 -5.69 1.93 -13.56
C LEU A 214 -5.09 0.55 -13.25
N LYS A 215 -5.90 -0.41 -12.84
CA LYS A 215 -5.49 -1.75 -12.38
C LYS A 215 -4.56 -1.68 -11.16
N LYS A 216 -4.83 -0.78 -10.22
CA LYS A 216 -4.06 -0.61 -9.00
C LYS A 216 -4.94 -0.75 -7.76
N PRO A 217 -4.37 -1.28 -6.65
CA PRO A 217 -5.05 -1.27 -5.38
C PRO A 217 -5.09 0.15 -4.78
N ILE A 218 -6.13 0.43 -3.97
CA ILE A 218 -6.31 1.71 -3.29
C ILE A 218 -6.21 1.57 -1.77
N ARG A 219 -5.63 2.60 -1.13
CA ARG A 219 -5.62 2.84 0.31
C ARG A 219 -6.04 4.28 0.60
N PHE A 220 -6.80 4.49 1.68
CA PHE A 220 -7.05 5.83 2.22
C PHE A 220 -6.29 6.00 3.55
N TRP A 221 -5.40 7.01 3.62
CA TRP A 221 -4.76 7.38 4.88
C TRP A 221 -5.59 8.41 5.64
N ALA A 222 -5.37 8.52 6.96
CA ALA A 222 -6.19 9.31 7.89
C ALA A 222 -7.69 8.98 7.84
N SER A 223 -8.03 7.75 7.51
CA SER A 223 -9.41 7.24 7.53
C SER A 223 -9.82 6.82 8.95
N PRO A 224 -11.14 6.80 9.26
CA PRO A 224 -11.60 6.31 10.54
C PRO A 224 -11.17 4.86 10.78
N ASP A 225 -10.61 4.59 11.97
CA ASP A 225 -10.07 3.29 12.36
C ASP A 225 -10.98 2.63 13.42
N THR A 226 -12.14 2.14 12.95
CA THR A 226 -13.19 1.50 13.76
C THR A 226 -13.80 0.31 13.03
N PRO A 227 -14.38 -0.69 13.73
CA PRO A 227 -15.02 -1.84 13.10
C PRO A 227 -16.09 -1.47 12.08
N ASN A 228 -16.90 -0.41 12.36
CA ASN A 228 -17.90 0.07 11.43
C ASN A 228 -17.29 0.66 10.14
N ALA A 229 -16.19 1.41 10.28
CA ALA A 229 -15.47 1.95 9.13
C ALA A 229 -14.81 0.85 8.31
N TRP A 230 -14.21 -0.14 8.94
CA TRP A 230 -13.60 -1.28 8.24
C TRP A 230 -14.63 -2.07 7.42
N GLU A 231 -15.85 -2.27 7.98
CA GLU A 231 -16.92 -2.93 7.23
C GLU A 231 -17.36 -2.09 6.02
N VAL A 232 -17.53 -0.78 6.19
CA VAL A 232 -17.85 0.13 5.09
C VAL A 232 -16.77 0.12 4.01
N PHE A 233 -15.48 0.18 4.39
CA PHE A 233 -14.38 0.14 3.42
C PHE A 233 -14.32 -1.18 2.65
N LYS A 234 -14.58 -2.31 3.30
CA LYS A 234 -14.73 -3.60 2.61
C LYS A 234 -15.86 -3.56 1.58
N GLN A 235 -17.03 -3.04 1.97
CA GLN A 235 -18.20 -2.94 1.07
C GLN A 235 -17.94 -2.01 -0.13
N LEU A 236 -17.17 -0.93 0.07
CA LEU A 236 -16.75 -0.02 -0.98
C LEU A 236 -15.65 -0.57 -1.89
N GLY A 237 -14.93 -1.59 -1.46
CA GLY A 237 -13.84 -2.21 -2.23
C GLY A 237 -12.49 -1.55 -2.03
N VAL A 238 -12.21 -0.98 -0.86
CA VAL A 238 -10.87 -0.50 -0.50
C VAL A 238 -9.92 -1.70 -0.34
N ASP A 239 -8.82 -1.73 -1.07
CA ASP A 239 -7.93 -2.90 -1.12
C ASP A 239 -7.05 -3.04 0.12
N TYR A 240 -6.59 -1.91 0.70
CA TYR A 240 -5.82 -1.89 1.93
C TYR A 240 -6.50 -1.03 2.99
N ILE A 241 -7.02 -1.67 4.04
CA ILE A 241 -7.63 -1.00 5.19
C ILE A 241 -6.52 -0.50 6.11
N ASN A 242 -6.45 0.81 6.28
CA ASN A 242 -5.46 1.50 7.11
C ASN A 242 -5.83 1.36 8.60
N THR A 243 -4.86 1.01 9.45
CA THR A 243 -5.10 0.85 10.90
C THR A 243 -3.85 1.09 11.73
N ASP A 244 -4.04 1.65 12.92
CA ASP A 244 -3.08 1.66 14.04
C ASP A 244 -3.38 0.51 15.04
N LYS A 245 -4.48 -0.25 14.82
CA LYS A 245 -5.03 -1.26 15.73
C LYS A 245 -4.91 -2.67 15.15
N ILE A 246 -3.67 -3.17 15.07
CA ILE A 246 -3.34 -4.43 14.37
C ILE A 246 -4.21 -5.60 14.85
N GLU A 247 -4.27 -5.85 16.16
CA GLU A 247 -4.98 -7.01 16.69
C GLU A 247 -6.50 -6.90 16.56
N GLU A 248 -7.05 -5.67 16.66
CA GLU A 248 -8.48 -5.44 16.49
C GLU A 248 -8.90 -5.69 15.02
N LEU A 249 -8.18 -5.10 14.05
CA LEU A 249 -8.47 -5.32 12.62
C LEU A 249 -8.25 -6.78 12.22
N LYS A 250 -7.20 -7.43 12.71
CA LYS A 250 -6.96 -8.87 12.51
C LYS A 250 -8.15 -9.70 12.97
N GLY A 251 -8.61 -9.46 14.22
CA GLY A 251 -9.77 -10.16 14.78
C GLY A 251 -11.05 -9.92 13.99
N PHE A 252 -11.27 -8.69 13.50
CA PHE A 252 -12.39 -8.32 12.64
C PHE A 252 -12.36 -9.08 11.30
N LEU A 253 -11.20 -9.09 10.62
CA LEU A 253 -11.06 -9.75 9.31
C LEU A 253 -11.11 -11.28 9.39
N GLN A 254 -10.78 -11.87 10.53
CA GLN A 254 -10.87 -13.31 10.74
C GLN A 254 -12.29 -13.80 11.05
N LYS A 255 -13.11 -12.98 11.71
CA LYS A 255 -14.52 -13.30 12.03
C LYS A 255 -15.45 -13.22 10.82
N ASN A 256 -15.09 -12.42 9.82
CA ASN A 256 -15.93 -12.12 8.66
C ASN A 256 -15.44 -12.83 7.37
N LYS A 257 -14.87 -14.03 7.54
CA LYS A 257 -14.50 -14.92 6.43
C LYS A 257 -15.70 -15.69 5.89
#